data_c58f44a611f2bdc18ec1a3c02638bad7
#
_entry.id   c58f44a611f2bdc18ec1a3c02638bad7
#
_cell.length_a   1.000
_cell.length_b   1.000
_cell.length_c   1.000
_cell.angle_alpha   90.00
_cell.angle_beta   90.00
_cell.angle_gamma   90.00
#
_symmetry.space_group_name_H-M   'P 1'
#
loop_
_entity.id
_entity.type
_entity.pdbx_description
1 polymer ?
#
loop_
_entity_poly.entity_id
_entity_poly.type
_entity_poly.pdbx_seq_one_letter_code
_entity_poly.pdbx_strand_id
1 'polypeptide(L)'
;MDSTPLYNSRIINTYIRYIKKCYEHVNIDELYEYARMEPYEVADQNHWFTQEQINRFHEKLAEITGAANIAREAGRYATSPEASGVMRQYVLGMLNPIEVYELVRKVAPQFSRSSTYESKKINSEKIEIIVTPNEGIQEQPFQCENRIGQFESIGLAFGNTLPKIDHPECIFKGGRSCRYIIEWEDNRLYLLKRTRNIIAIILAIVSIILTVIYPLDELIYFIPIIISTILIINFLSDKKTKEELRNSIHNLEHSRDDLLKQMEINYNNSQLVHEIGAIINRYINVEDILENSTQIFENRLGYDRCLILFSNEDETRLVFKAGYGYTDKQLAIVKATEFDLTKPQSKGAFVTSFREQKPYLINDINTITGRLSQKSLQFVKDMGSQSFICCPIIADTKSVGILTVDNFKTKRTLVQSDLSLLMGIASVLGVSIRN
;
A
#
# COMPACT_ATOMS: atom_id res chain seq x y z
N MET A 1 1.42 -2.12 -28.09
CA MET A 1 1.18 -1.43 -26.81
C MET A 1 2.13 -2.02 -25.79
N ASP A 2 2.91 -1.17 -25.16
CA ASP A 2 3.95 -1.61 -24.23
C ASP A 2 3.29 -2.20 -22.98
N SER A 3 3.37 -3.52 -22.82
CA SER A 3 2.80 -4.25 -21.68
C SER A 3 3.73 -4.30 -20.47
N THR A 4 4.81 -3.52 -20.50
CA THR A 4 5.83 -3.53 -19.45
C THR A 4 5.25 -2.98 -18.14
N PRO A 5 5.33 -3.73 -17.02
CA PRO A 5 4.86 -3.27 -15.72
C PRO A 5 5.84 -2.24 -15.13
N LEU A 6 5.38 -1.00 -14.94
CA LEU A 6 6.23 0.14 -14.57
C LEU A 6 5.91 0.76 -13.22
N TYR A 7 4.69 0.60 -12.72
CA TYR A 7 4.19 1.33 -11.54
C TYR A 7 3.71 0.36 -10.46
N ASN A 8 4.30 0.45 -9.29
CA ASN A 8 3.93 -0.40 -8.17
C ASN A 8 2.51 -0.05 -7.64
N SER A 9 1.75 -1.05 -7.24
CA SER A 9 0.40 -0.94 -6.70
C SER A 9 0.26 0.04 -5.55
N ARG A 10 1.31 0.26 -4.77
CA ARG A 10 1.32 1.22 -3.65
C ARG A 10 0.97 2.65 -4.09
N ILE A 11 1.32 3.02 -5.33
CA ILE A 11 0.94 4.34 -5.89
C ILE A 11 -0.58 4.41 -6.00
N ILE A 12 -1.20 3.43 -6.65
CA ILE A 12 -2.66 3.38 -6.82
C ILE A 12 -3.37 3.26 -5.47
N ASN A 13 -2.85 2.43 -4.56
CA ASN A 13 -3.40 2.30 -3.22
C ASN A 13 -3.39 3.63 -2.44
N THR A 14 -2.36 4.47 -2.64
CA THR A 14 -2.32 5.83 -2.07
C THR A 14 -3.46 6.71 -2.61
N TYR A 15 -3.71 6.68 -3.93
CA TYR A 15 -4.86 7.36 -4.53
C TYR A 15 -6.18 6.85 -3.94
N ILE A 16 -6.37 5.54 -3.87
CA ILE A 16 -7.60 4.94 -3.32
C ILE A 16 -7.87 5.37 -1.88
N ARG A 17 -6.83 5.38 -1.04
CA ARG A 17 -6.95 5.86 0.35
C ARG A 17 -7.33 7.34 0.41
N TYR A 18 -6.72 8.16 -0.43
CA TYR A 18 -7.06 9.57 -0.54
C TYR A 18 -8.51 9.79 -0.99
N ILE A 19 -8.94 9.05 -2.03
CA ILE A 19 -10.31 9.12 -2.55
C ILE A 19 -11.32 8.71 -1.47
N LYS A 20 -11.10 7.61 -0.78
CA LYS A 20 -11.99 7.15 0.32
C LYS A 20 -12.13 8.18 1.42
N LYS A 21 -11.10 8.98 1.67
CA LYS A 21 -11.10 10.01 2.71
C LYS A 21 -11.77 11.31 2.28
N CYS A 22 -11.56 11.73 1.03
CA CYS A 22 -11.91 13.07 0.56
C CYS A 22 -13.07 13.10 -0.44
N TYR A 23 -13.41 11.95 -1.06
CA TYR A 23 -14.38 11.83 -2.14
C TYR A 23 -15.27 10.59 -1.92
N GLU A 24 -16.03 10.57 -0.81
CA GLU A 24 -16.87 9.43 -0.41
C GLU A 24 -17.89 9.00 -1.48
N HIS A 25 -18.28 9.91 -2.37
CA HIS A 25 -19.23 9.66 -3.45
C HIS A 25 -18.62 8.93 -4.66
N VAL A 26 -17.29 8.79 -4.74
CA VAL A 26 -16.62 8.13 -5.87
C VAL A 26 -16.76 6.62 -5.76
N ASN A 27 -17.33 6.02 -6.80
CA ASN A 27 -17.41 4.57 -6.92
C ASN A 27 -16.04 4.01 -7.36
N ILE A 28 -15.33 3.37 -6.44
CA ILE A 28 -14.00 2.81 -6.69
C ILE A 28 -14.04 1.61 -7.64
N ASP A 29 -15.12 0.83 -7.64
CA ASP A 29 -15.25 -0.31 -8.54
C ASP A 29 -15.33 0.14 -10.01
N GLU A 30 -15.96 1.29 -10.28
CA GLU A 30 -15.99 1.90 -11.60
C GLU A 30 -14.58 2.33 -12.08
N LEU A 31 -13.75 2.86 -11.16
CA LEU A 31 -12.35 3.19 -11.46
C LEU A 31 -11.54 1.95 -11.83
N TYR A 32 -11.71 0.88 -11.06
CA TYR A 32 -11.00 -0.38 -11.32
C TYR A 32 -11.41 -0.99 -12.66
N GLU A 33 -12.71 -1.03 -12.94
CA GLU A 33 -13.24 -1.59 -14.20
C GLU A 33 -12.70 -0.83 -15.42
N TYR A 34 -12.75 0.52 -15.38
CA TYR A 34 -12.25 1.35 -16.48
C TYR A 34 -10.74 1.21 -16.67
N ALA A 35 -9.98 1.16 -15.56
CA ALA A 35 -8.54 1.04 -15.58
C ALA A 35 -8.05 -0.40 -15.89
N ARG A 36 -8.96 -1.38 -15.96
CA ARG A 36 -8.63 -2.81 -16.06
C ARG A 36 -7.69 -3.28 -14.96
N MET A 37 -7.98 -2.85 -13.74
CA MET A 37 -7.29 -3.22 -12.51
C MET A 37 -8.22 -4.05 -11.65
N GLU A 38 -7.69 -5.08 -10.99
CA GLU A 38 -8.46 -5.83 -10.02
C GLU A 38 -8.19 -5.34 -8.59
N PRO A 39 -9.18 -5.33 -7.70
CA PRO A 39 -9.00 -4.89 -6.32
C PRO A 39 -7.85 -5.58 -5.59
N TYR A 40 -7.65 -6.88 -5.83
CA TYR A 40 -6.57 -7.64 -5.22
C TYR A 40 -5.19 -7.26 -5.78
N GLU A 41 -5.07 -6.87 -7.06
CA GLU A 41 -3.84 -6.37 -7.66
C GLU A 41 -3.41 -5.06 -7.01
N VAL A 42 -4.38 -4.17 -6.75
CA VAL A 42 -4.13 -2.90 -6.05
C VAL A 42 -3.75 -3.11 -4.58
N ALA A 43 -4.32 -4.13 -3.94
CA ALA A 43 -4.00 -4.48 -2.55
C ALA A 43 -2.65 -5.21 -2.41
N ASP A 44 -2.19 -5.92 -3.44
CA ASP A 44 -0.90 -6.59 -3.45
C ASP A 44 0.24 -5.59 -3.65
N GLN A 45 1.04 -5.36 -2.61
CA GLN A 45 2.17 -4.43 -2.63
C GLN A 45 3.31 -4.84 -3.58
N ASN A 46 3.30 -6.06 -4.09
CA ASN A 46 4.29 -6.55 -5.06
C ASN A 46 3.81 -6.47 -6.50
N HIS A 47 2.54 -6.16 -6.71
CA HIS A 47 1.98 -6.01 -8.05
C HIS A 47 2.46 -4.73 -8.75
N TRP A 48 2.60 -4.80 -10.09
CA TRP A 48 3.03 -3.69 -10.91
C TRP A 48 2.08 -3.50 -12.10
N PHE A 49 1.67 -2.25 -12.32
CA PHE A 49 0.78 -1.85 -13.39
C PHE A 49 1.53 -1.27 -14.59
N THR A 50 0.91 -1.37 -15.76
CA THR A 50 1.41 -0.77 -17.01
C THR A 50 1.09 0.73 -17.08
N GLN A 51 1.78 1.45 -17.99
CA GLN A 51 1.47 2.86 -18.25
C GLN A 51 0.02 3.05 -18.71
N GLU A 52 -0.52 2.15 -19.54
CA GLU A 52 -1.90 2.23 -20.02
C GLU A 52 -2.92 2.14 -18.87
N GLN A 53 -2.72 1.21 -17.94
CA GLN A 53 -3.60 1.07 -16.78
C GLN A 53 -3.58 2.33 -15.90
N ILE A 54 -2.40 2.90 -15.66
CA ILE A 54 -2.25 4.14 -14.88
C ILE A 54 -2.93 5.33 -15.58
N ASN A 55 -2.78 5.43 -16.91
CA ASN A 55 -3.43 6.50 -17.69
C ASN A 55 -4.95 6.41 -17.59
N ARG A 56 -5.51 5.22 -17.79
CA ARG A 56 -6.95 4.99 -17.67
C ARG A 56 -7.47 5.27 -16.26
N PHE A 57 -6.74 4.84 -15.25
CA PHE A 57 -7.10 5.10 -13.85
C PHE A 57 -7.21 6.60 -13.60
N HIS A 58 -6.19 7.38 -14.00
CA HIS A 58 -6.18 8.81 -13.78
C HIS A 58 -7.23 9.55 -14.61
N GLU A 59 -7.43 9.16 -15.88
CA GLU A 59 -8.45 9.72 -16.76
C GLU A 59 -9.84 9.61 -16.13
N LYS A 60 -10.22 8.40 -15.70
CA LYS A 60 -11.53 8.17 -15.08
C LYS A 60 -11.65 8.87 -13.74
N LEU A 61 -10.59 8.89 -12.93
CA LEU A 61 -10.57 9.61 -11.67
C LEU A 61 -10.78 11.11 -11.86
N ALA A 62 -10.10 11.73 -12.83
CA ALA A 62 -10.26 13.15 -13.12
C ALA A 62 -11.68 13.46 -13.65
N GLU A 63 -12.27 12.57 -14.46
CA GLU A 63 -13.64 12.68 -14.93
C GLU A 63 -14.65 12.69 -13.77
N ILE A 64 -14.57 11.67 -12.89
CA ILE A 64 -15.55 11.50 -11.79
C ILE A 64 -15.42 12.60 -10.74
N THR A 65 -14.19 12.99 -10.38
CA THR A 65 -13.95 13.98 -9.33
C THR A 65 -14.09 15.42 -9.83
N GLY A 66 -13.90 15.68 -11.11
CA GLY A 66 -13.83 17.02 -11.68
C GLY A 66 -12.65 17.86 -11.15
N ALA A 67 -11.72 17.25 -10.40
CA ALA A 67 -10.62 17.93 -9.73
C ALA A 67 -9.36 17.94 -10.61
N ALA A 68 -9.02 19.08 -11.17
CA ALA A 68 -7.85 19.24 -12.05
C ALA A 68 -6.50 18.94 -11.36
N ASN A 69 -6.44 19.05 -10.03
CA ASN A 69 -5.22 18.86 -9.24
C ASN A 69 -5.19 17.55 -8.44
N ILE A 70 -6.08 16.61 -8.77
CA ILE A 70 -6.25 15.35 -8.01
C ILE A 70 -4.93 14.57 -7.88
N ALA A 71 -4.09 14.58 -8.91
CA ALA A 71 -2.80 13.90 -8.90
C ALA A 71 -1.84 14.51 -7.87
N ARG A 72 -1.78 15.83 -7.78
CA ARG A 72 -0.94 16.55 -6.83
C ARG A 72 -1.41 16.35 -5.39
N GLU A 73 -2.72 16.41 -5.17
CA GLU A 73 -3.31 16.18 -3.85
C GLU A 73 -3.09 14.74 -3.38
N ALA A 74 -3.24 13.73 -4.24
CA ALA A 74 -2.91 12.35 -3.92
C ALA A 74 -1.41 12.18 -3.62
N GLY A 75 -0.54 12.90 -4.34
CA GLY A 75 0.89 12.97 -4.06
C GLY A 75 1.19 13.55 -2.67
N ARG A 76 0.51 14.64 -2.29
CA ARG A 76 0.62 15.23 -0.93
C ARG A 76 0.15 14.27 0.15
N TYR A 77 -0.87 13.50 -0.12
CA TYR A 77 -1.38 12.51 0.82
C TYR A 77 -0.40 11.37 1.09
N ALA A 78 0.59 11.15 0.22
CA ALA A 78 1.53 10.03 0.32
C ALA A 78 2.30 9.94 1.65
N THR A 79 2.58 11.08 2.32
CA THR A 79 3.22 11.09 3.64
C THR A 79 2.25 11.28 4.81
N SER A 80 0.95 11.22 4.58
CA SER A 80 -0.03 11.23 5.67
C SER A 80 0.14 9.98 6.56
N PRO A 81 -0.23 10.03 7.84
CA PRO A 81 -0.15 8.88 8.73
C PRO A 81 -0.88 7.66 8.17
N GLU A 82 -2.02 7.87 7.54
CA GLU A 82 -2.86 6.81 7.00
C GLU A 82 -2.30 6.18 5.72
N ALA A 83 -1.55 6.96 4.91
CA ALA A 83 -0.99 6.48 3.65
C ALA A 83 0.36 5.80 3.82
N SER A 84 1.25 6.41 4.60
CA SER A 84 2.66 6.03 4.65
C SER A 84 3.07 5.19 5.86
N GLY A 85 2.20 5.12 6.90
CA GLY A 85 2.47 4.27 8.06
C GLY A 85 3.91 4.38 8.57
N VAL A 86 4.61 3.23 8.56
CA VAL A 86 5.99 3.12 9.04
C VAL A 86 6.99 3.95 8.24
N MET A 87 6.78 4.11 6.92
CA MET A 87 7.68 4.91 6.09
C MET A 87 7.71 6.37 6.54
N ARG A 88 6.56 6.94 6.96
CA ARG A 88 6.51 8.29 7.51
C ARG A 88 7.41 8.45 8.74
N GLN A 89 7.45 7.43 9.58
CA GLN A 89 8.24 7.50 10.82
C GLN A 89 9.73 7.35 10.56
N TYR A 90 10.10 6.51 9.58
CA TYR A 90 11.47 6.47 9.11
C TYR A 90 11.91 7.86 8.59
N VAL A 91 11.05 8.51 7.80
CA VAL A 91 11.27 9.87 7.29
C VAL A 91 11.36 10.89 8.43
N LEU A 92 10.46 10.85 9.42
CA LEU A 92 10.46 11.75 10.58
C LEU A 92 11.61 11.47 11.55
N GLY A 93 12.16 10.25 11.57
CA GLY A 93 13.34 9.88 12.36
C GLY A 93 14.65 10.47 11.78
N MET A 94 14.64 10.91 10.54
CA MET A 94 15.73 11.64 9.93
C MET A 94 15.70 13.10 10.37
N LEU A 95 16.78 13.59 10.93
CA LEU A 95 16.88 14.95 11.49
C LEU A 95 17.00 16.06 10.44
N ASN A 96 17.23 15.69 9.17
CA ASN A 96 17.53 16.64 8.08
C ASN A 96 16.65 16.38 6.84
N PRO A 97 15.84 17.36 6.39
CA PRO A 97 15.05 17.22 5.16
C PRO A 97 15.85 16.86 3.91
N ILE A 98 17.10 17.33 3.81
CA ILE A 98 18.00 17.01 2.68
C ILE A 98 18.19 15.50 2.53
N GLU A 99 18.46 14.80 3.64
CA GLU A 99 18.70 13.35 3.63
C GLU A 99 17.50 12.58 3.09
N VAL A 100 16.27 13.06 3.39
CA VAL A 100 15.05 12.48 2.88
C VAL A 100 14.88 12.73 1.38
N TYR A 101 15.13 13.94 0.92
CA TYR A 101 15.09 14.23 -0.52
C TYR A 101 16.19 13.47 -1.29
N GLU A 102 17.39 13.31 -0.73
CA GLU A 102 18.44 12.49 -1.31
C GLU A 102 18.06 10.99 -1.35
N LEU A 103 17.29 10.53 -0.35
CA LEU A 103 16.78 9.16 -0.30
C LEU A 103 15.78 8.87 -1.43
N VAL A 104 15.06 9.87 -1.95
CA VAL A 104 14.12 9.71 -3.07
C VAL A 104 14.79 8.97 -4.24
N ARG A 105 16.05 9.30 -4.58
CA ARG A 105 16.78 8.61 -5.64
C ARG A 105 16.88 7.09 -5.42
N LYS A 106 17.05 6.66 -4.17
CA LYS A 106 17.20 5.23 -3.82
C LYS A 106 15.86 4.51 -3.71
N VAL A 107 14.80 5.23 -3.32
CA VAL A 107 13.50 4.65 -3.01
C VAL A 107 12.56 4.69 -4.21
N ALA A 108 12.65 5.71 -5.07
CA ALA A 108 11.78 5.87 -6.23
C ALA A 108 11.67 4.61 -7.13
N PRO A 109 12.77 3.85 -7.39
CA PRO A 109 12.68 2.63 -8.21
C PRO A 109 11.82 1.50 -7.59
N GLN A 110 11.52 1.56 -6.30
CA GLN A 110 10.61 0.62 -5.63
C GLN A 110 9.13 0.93 -5.90
N PHE A 111 8.83 2.13 -6.39
CA PHE A 111 7.48 2.58 -6.70
C PHE A 111 7.26 2.77 -8.19
N SER A 112 8.26 3.25 -8.93
CA SER A 112 8.16 3.46 -10.37
C SER A 112 9.47 3.12 -11.08
N ARG A 113 9.35 2.44 -12.21
CA ARG A 113 10.44 2.10 -13.13
C ARG A 113 10.37 2.94 -14.41
N SER A 114 9.51 3.95 -14.45
CA SER A 114 9.33 4.81 -15.62
C SER A 114 10.44 5.81 -15.83
N SER A 115 11.13 6.20 -14.76
CA SER A 115 12.11 7.31 -14.78
C SER A 115 13.25 7.07 -13.83
N THR A 116 14.39 7.67 -14.11
CA THR A 116 15.53 7.77 -13.21
C THR A 116 15.50 9.08 -12.45
N TYR A 117 16.01 9.05 -11.21
CA TYR A 117 16.02 10.19 -10.30
C TYR A 117 17.46 10.53 -9.92
N GLU A 118 17.82 11.78 -10.05
CA GLU A 118 19.09 12.34 -9.56
C GLU A 118 18.81 13.46 -8.58
N SER A 119 19.57 13.54 -7.50
CA SER A 119 19.44 14.59 -6.49
C SER A 119 20.77 15.29 -6.29
N LYS A 120 20.75 16.64 -6.22
CA LYS A 120 21.91 17.47 -5.99
C LYS A 120 21.59 18.52 -4.94
N LYS A 121 22.28 18.46 -3.82
CA LYS A 121 22.22 19.49 -2.79
C LYS A 121 22.75 20.82 -3.31
N ILE A 122 21.97 21.89 -3.17
CA ILE A 122 22.39 23.25 -3.51
C ILE A 122 22.93 23.94 -2.26
N ASN A 123 22.15 23.91 -1.15
CA ASN A 123 22.56 24.46 0.15
C ASN A 123 21.82 23.72 1.30
N SER A 124 21.79 24.25 2.52
CA SER A 124 21.14 23.63 3.67
C SER A 124 19.61 23.57 3.58
N GLU A 125 18.99 24.42 2.77
CA GLU A 125 17.54 24.62 2.67
C GLU A 125 17.01 24.39 1.24
N LYS A 126 17.89 23.93 0.32
CA LYS A 126 17.55 23.83 -1.09
C LYS A 126 18.24 22.65 -1.75
N ILE A 127 17.45 21.88 -2.48
CA ILE A 127 17.88 20.71 -3.26
C ILE A 127 17.31 20.76 -4.67
N GLU A 128 18.04 20.23 -5.61
CA GLU A 128 17.61 19.98 -6.98
C GLU A 128 17.36 18.50 -7.17
N ILE A 129 16.23 18.16 -7.77
CA ILE A 129 15.89 16.80 -8.19
C ILE A 129 15.61 16.83 -9.70
N ILE A 130 16.32 15.97 -10.43
CA ILE A 130 16.17 15.81 -11.88
C ILE A 130 15.54 14.42 -12.10
N VAL A 131 14.45 14.39 -12.87
CA VAL A 131 13.74 13.17 -13.23
C VAL A 131 13.75 13.02 -14.73
N THR A 132 14.40 11.96 -15.21
CA THR A 132 14.54 11.66 -16.63
C THR A 132 13.75 10.39 -16.96
N PRO A 133 12.75 10.44 -17.85
CA PRO A 133 12.06 9.26 -18.32
C PRO A 133 13.01 8.26 -18.95
N ASN A 134 12.79 6.98 -18.71
CA ASN A 134 13.56 5.91 -19.35
C ASN A 134 13.19 5.81 -20.82
N GLU A 135 14.11 5.28 -21.63
CA GLU A 135 13.95 5.19 -23.07
C GLU A 135 12.68 4.42 -23.46
N GLY A 136 11.91 4.99 -24.40
CA GLY A 136 10.66 4.39 -24.88
C GLY A 136 9.44 4.62 -23.99
N ILE A 137 9.56 5.22 -22.81
CA ILE A 137 8.44 5.46 -21.90
C ILE A 137 7.85 6.84 -22.13
N GLN A 138 6.52 6.88 -22.33
CA GLN A 138 5.77 8.12 -22.48
C GLN A 138 4.94 8.39 -21.22
N GLU A 139 5.50 9.17 -20.31
CA GLU A 139 4.76 9.66 -19.15
C GLU A 139 3.67 10.66 -19.53
N GLN A 140 2.78 10.98 -18.59
CA GLN A 140 1.70 11.93 -18.75
C GLN A 140 1.85 13.10 -17.75
N PRO A 141 1.27 14.29 -18.04
CA PRO A 141 1.40 15.47 -17.19
C PRO A 141 1.00 15.25 -15.73
N PHE A 142 -0.01 14.43 -15.47
CA PHE A 142 -0.46 14.14 -14.11
C PHE A 142 0.61 13.44 -13.23
N GLN A 143 1.54 12.70 -13.84
CA GLN A 143 2.63 12.04 -13.11
C GLN A 143 3.64 13.07 -12.60
N CYS A 144 3.87 14.14 -13.38
CA CYS A 144 4.66 15.27 -12.96
C CYS A 144 4.01 16.00 -11.77
N GLU A 145 2.70 16.26 -11.84
CA GLU A 145 1.94 16.86 -10.74
C GLU A 145 1.93 15.96 -9.47
N ASN A 146 1.80 14.66 -9.63
CA ASN A 146 1.89 13.73 -8.51
C ASN A 146 3.25 13.79 -7.80
N ARG A 147 4.35 13.87 -8.56
CA ARG A 147 5.71 14.05 -8.00
C ARG A 147 5.85 15.36 -7.24
N ILE A 148 5.32 16.46 -7.79
CA ILE A 148 5.32 17.75 -7.07
C ILE A 148 4.60 17.58 -5.73
N GLY A 149 3.42 16.94 -5.71
CA GLY A 149 2.70 16.63 -4.48
C GLY A 149 3.51 15.81 -3.49
N GLN A 150 4.22 14.78 -3.96
CA GLN A 150 5.11 13.96 -3.13
C GLN A 150 6.25 14.79 -2.52
N PHE A 151 6.88 15.67 -3.28
CA PHE A 151 7.93 16.54 -2.75
C PHE A 151 7.38 17.55 -1.74
N GLU A 152 6.20 18.10 -1.98
CA GLU A 152 5.49 18.96 -1.03
C GLU A 152 5.20 18.22 0.28
N SER A 153 4.80 16.97 0.19
CA SER A 153 4.48 16.15 1.36
C SER A 153 5.68 15.89 2.26
N ILE A 154 6.87 15.74 1.69
CA ILE A 154 8.12 15.61 2.44
C ILE A 154 8.37 16.90 3.24
N GLY A 155 8.28 18.08 2.61
CA GLY A 155 8.45 19.36 3.31
C GLY A 155 7.43 19.56 4.45
N LEU A 156 6.17 19.21 4.19
CA LEU A 156 5.12 19.25 5.22
C LEU A 156 5.42 18.35 6.43
N ALA A 157 6.01 17.20 6.21
CA ALA A 157 6.36 16.26 7.28
C ALA A 157 7.38 16.86 8.27
N PHE A 158 8.26 17.75 7.81
CA PHE A 158 9.31 18.37 8.63
C PHE A 158 8.96 19.74 9.19
N GLY A 159 8.28 20.57 8.43
CA GLY A 159 8.11 22.00 8.78
C GLY A 159 6.68 22.47 8.99
N ASN A 160 5.67 21.62 8.77
CA ASN A 160 4.26 22.02 8.71
C ASN A 160 3.96 23.15 7.68
N THR A 161 4.90 23.48 6.82
CA THR A 161 4.77 24.46 5.74
C THR A 161 5.06 23.80 4.41
N LEU A 162 4.35 24.23 3.37
CA LEU A 162 4.61 23.76 2.02
C LEU A 162 5.97 24.29 1.55
N PRO A 163 6.87 23.43 1.05
CA PRO A 163 8.10 23.89 0.43
C PRO A 163 7.77 24.64 -0.87
N LYS A 164 8.60 25.62 -1.22
CA LYS A 164 8.52 26.26 -2.51
C LYS A 164 9.18 25.34 -3.55
N ILE A 165 8.43 24.96 -4.59
CA ILE A 165 8.93 24.11 -5.67
C ILE A 165 8.90 24.90 -6.97
N ASP A 166 10.08 25.20 -7.48
CA ASP A 166 10.25 25.74 -8.82
C ASP A 166 10.50 24.58 -9.79
N HIS A 167 9.84 24.61 -10.96
CA HIS A 167 9.91 23.58 -12.00
C HIS A 167 10.37 24.22 -13.33
N PRO A 168 11.65 24.61 -13.44
CA PRO A 168 12.16 25.40 -14.56
C PRO A 168 12.26 24.62 -15.87
N GLU A 169 12.41 23.29 -15.83
CA GLU A 169 12.45 22.42 -16.99
C GLU A 169 11.44 21.29 -16.82
N CYS A 170 10.66 21.02 -17.86
CA CYS A 170 9.62 20.00 -17.88
C CYS A 170 9.53 19.32 -19.25
N ILE A 171 9.48 17.98 -19.28
CA ILE A 171 9.32 17.23 -20.53
C ILE A 171 8.04 17.60 -21.29
N PHE A 172 6.97 17.99 -20.60
CA PHE A 172 5.72 18.42 -21.19
C PHE A 172 5.75 19.87 -21.71
N LYS A 173 6.85 20.60 -21.48
CA LYS A 173 7.10 21.96 -21.95
C LYS A 173 8.30 22.02 -22.89
N GLY A 174 8.70 20.87 -23.48
CA GLY A 174 9.78 20.77 -24.43
C GLY A 174 11.17 20.55 -23.82
N GLY A 175 11.27 20.31 -22.50
CA GLY A 175 12.50 19.91 -21.84
C GLY A 175 12.88 18.45 -22.09
N ARG A 176 14.12 18.09 -21.82
CA ARG A 176 14.61 16.71 -21.90
C ARG A 176 14.35 15.93 -20.61
N SER A 177 14.21 16.64 -19.50
CA SER A 177 13.96 16.10 -18.17
C SER A 177 12.99 17.00 -17.40
N CYS A 178 12.50 16.51 -16.26
CA CYS A 178 11.78 17.35 -15.30
C CYS A 178 12.75 17.74 -14.19
N ARG A 179 12.99 19.04 -14.03
CA ARG A 179 13.93 19.60 -13.06
C ARG A 179 13.15 20.33 -11.98
N TYR A 180 13.25 19.87 -10.74
CA TYR A 180 12.57 20.43 -9.58
C TYR A 180 13.58 21.05 -8.65
N ILE A 181 13.40 22.32 -8.31
CA ILE A 181 14.19 23.04 -7.32
C ILE A 181 13.29 23.21 -6.10
N ILE A 182 13.61 22.51 -5.02
CA ILE A 182 12.81 22.44 -3.81
C ILE A 182 13.50 23.26 -2.74
N GLU A 183 12.81 24.25 -2.18
CA GLU A 183 13.28 25.13 -1.14
C GLU A 183 12.28 25.12 0.03
N TRP A 184 12.78 24.87 1.23
CA TRP A 184 11.98 24.86 2.45
C TRP A 184 12.52 25.83 3.48
N GLU A 185 11.62 26.33 4.31
CA GLU A 185 12.01 27.15 5.44
C GLU A 185 12.52 26.27 6.57
N ASP A 186 13.58 26.73 7.23
CA ASP A 186 14.21 26.02 8.33
C ASP A 186 13.24 25.76 9.48
N ASN A 187 13.33 24.61 10.10
CA ASN A 187 12.43 24.17 11.16
C ASN A 187 12.40 25.19 12.30
N ARG A 188 11.22 25.50 12.83
CA ARG A 188 11.03 26.40 13.99
C ARG A 188 11.94 26.09 15.18
N LEU A 189 12.34 24.83 15.36
CA LEU A 189 13.31 24.42 16.37
C LEU A 189 14.72 24.93 16.10
N TYR A 190 15.16 24.90 14.84
CA TYR A 190 16.46 25.44 14.47
C TYR A 190 16.47 26.96 14.66
N LEU A 191 15.41 27.65 14.24
CA LEU A 191 15.24 29.08 14.50
C LEU A 191 15.26 29.38 16.00
N LEU A 192 14.55 28.61 16.83
CA LEU A 192 14.56 28.78 18.30
C LEU A 192 15.96 28.51 18.87
N LYS A 193 16.67 27.51 18.45
CA LYS A 193 18.06 27.25 18.87
C LYS A 193 19.00 28.36 18.40
N ARG A 194 18.85 28.83 17.18
CA ARG A 194 19.63 29.95 16.64
C ARG A 194 19.35 31.27 17.36
N THR A 195 18.08 31.63 17.58
CA THR A 195 17.71 32.83 18.33
C THR A 195 18.18 32.75 19.77
N ARG A 196 18.06 31.58 20.43
CA ARG A 196 18.61 31.34 21.76
C ARG A 196 20.11 31.62 21.81
N ASN A 197 20.88 31.10 20.86
CA ASN A 197 22.33 31.26 20.80
C ASN A 197 22.72 32.71 20.53
N ILE A 198 22.00 33.41 19.64
CA ILE A 198 22.21 34.86 19.41
C ILE A 198 21.92 35.68 20.67
N ILE A 199 20.81 35.42 21.35
CA ILE A 199 20.49 36.11 22.60
C ILE A 199 21.55 35.83 23.66
N ALA A 200 22.02 34.59 23.79
CA ALA A 200 23.09 34.24 24.72
C ALA A 200 24.39 35.00 24.43
N ILE A 201 24.78 35.13 23.16
CA ILE A 201 25.96 35.91 22.74
C ILE A 201 25.76 37.39 23.06
N ILE A 202 24.62 37.98 22.76
CA ILE A 202 24.29 39.38 23.07
C ILE A 202 24.38 39.62 24.56
N LEU A 203 23.78 38.75 25.37
CA LEU A 203 23.82 38.85 26.82
C LEU A 203 25.25 38.76 27.39
N ALA A 204 26.08 37.87 26.79
CA ALA A 204 27.49 37.77 27.16
C ALA A 204 28.27 39.07 26.85
N ILE A 205 28.04 39.65 25.67
CA ILE A 205 28.69 40.91 25.27
C ILE A 205 28.21 42.05 26.19
N VAL A 206 26.92 42.17 26.49
CA VAL A 206 26.36 43.13 27.41
C VAL A 206 26.96 42.97 28.81
N SER A 207 27.12 41.73 29.28
CA SER A 207 27.76 41.44 30.55
C SER A 207 29.21 41.99 30.62
N ILE A 208 29.98 41.76 29.54
CA ILE A 208 31.36 42.26 29.45
C ILE A 208 31.39 43.82 29.45
N ILE A 209 30.49 44.43 28.70
CA ILE A 209 30.41 45.90 28.65
C ILE A 209 30.06 46.46 30.02
N LEU A 210 29.09 45.85 30.71
CA LEU A 210 28.70 46.30 32.07
C LEU A 210 29.85 46.15 33.06
N THR A 211 30.70 45.12 32.97
CA THR A 211 31.85 44.95 33.85
C THR A 211 32.94 46.00 33.61
N VAL A 212 32.98 46.63 32.42
CA VAL A 212 33.92 47.71 32.10
C VAL A 212 33.41 49.09 32.55
N ILE A 213 32.09 49.29 32.53
CA ILE A 213 31.48 50.60 32.80
C ILE A 213 31.16 50.80 34.29
N TYR A 214 30.71 49.75 34.99
CA TYR A 214 30.20 49.82 36.36
C TYR A 214 31.17 49.21 37.37
N PRO A 215 31.30 49.78 38.58
CA PRO A 215 32.07 49.19 39.65
C PRO A 215 31.48 47.86 40.09
N LEU A 216 32.32 46.97 40.61
CA LEU A 216 32.00 45.60 41.00
C LEU A 216 30.80 45.47 41.95
N ASP A 217 30.58 46.49 42.81
CA ASP A 217 29.51 46.51 43.80
C ASP A 217 28.12 46.67 43.17
N GLU A 218 28.00 47.32 42.02
CA GLU A 218 26.74 47.47 41.30
C GLU A 218 26.43 46.28 40.39
N LEU A 219 27.43 45.55 39.93
CA LEU A 219 27.29 44.36 39.10
C LEU A 219 26.54 43.20 39.76
N ILE A 220 26.56 43.14 41.10
CA ILE A 220 25.91 42.10 41.87
C ILE A 220 24.38 42.02 41.61
N TYR A 221 23.77 43.12 41.20
CA TYR A 221 22.34 43.17 40.85
C TYR A 221 22.02 42.71 39.41
N PHE A 222 22.94 42.92 38.47
CA PHE A 222 22.71 42.57 37.06
C PHE A 222 23.03 41.12 36.75
N ILE A 223 24.03 40.50 37.36
CA ILE A 223 24.48 39.12 37.15
C ILE A 223 23.33 38.11 37.37
N PRO A 224 22.55 38.16 38.46
CA PRO A 224 21.44 37.20 38.67
C PRO A 224 20.36 37.33 37.60
N ILE A 225 20.08 38.53 37.12
CA ILE A 225 19.05 38.75 36.08
C ILE A 225 19.48 38.13 34.75
N ILE A 226 20.74 38.32 34.37
CA ILE A 226 21.29 37.73 33.12
C ILE A 226 21.27 36.23 33.20
N ILE A 227 21.77 35.65 34.30
CA ILE A 227 21.79 34.20 34.52
C ILE A 227 20.36 33.63 34.49
N SER A 228 19.41 34.25 35.20
CA SER A 228 18.01 33.81 35.22
C SER A 228 17.39 33.84 33.82
N THR A 229 17.65 34.89 33.04
CA THR A 229 17.15 35.00 31.66
C THR A 229 17.69 33.88 30.77
N ILE A 230 18.99 33.59 30.86
CA ILE A 230 19.62 32.50 30.11
C ILE A 230 19.03 31.15 30.53
N LEU A 231 18.82 30.90 31.82
CA LEU A 231 18.26 29.67 32.35
C LEU A 231 16.80 29.48 31.89
N ILE A 232 15.98 30.53 31.91
CA ILE A 232 14.59 30.47 31.44
C ILE A 232 14.54 30.14 29.93
N ILE A 233 15.35 30.82 29.13
CA ILE A 233 15.38 30.55 27.65
C ILE A 233 15.82 29.12 27.35
N ASN A 234 16.86 28.63 28.06
CA ASN A 234 17.29 27.24 27.91
C ASN A 234 16.20 26.26 28.35
N PHE A 235 15.55 26.49 29.49
CA PHE A 235 14.49 25.63 29.98
C PHE A 235 13.30 25.55 29.01
N LEU A 236 12.86 26.68 28.43
CA LEU A 236 11.77 26.73 27.46
C LEU A 236 12.15 26.00 26.15
N SER A 237 13.39 26.18 25.68
CA SER A 237 13.91 25.50 24.49
C SER A 237 14.01 23.99 24.70
N ASP A 238 14.53 23.55 25.84
CA ASP A 238 14.67 22.14 26.17
C ASP A 238 13.32 21.44 26.37
N LYS A 239 12.35 22.14 27.02
CA LYS A 239 10.99 21.62 27.20
C LYS A 239 10.36 21.30 25.83
N LYS A 240 10.45 22.22 24.89
CA LYS A 240 9.88 22.06 23.55
C LYS A 240 10.55 20.93 22.77
N THR A 241 11.89 20.85 22.86
CA THR A 241 12.65 19.74 22.23
C THR A 241 12.28 18.39 22.83
N LYS A 242 12.09 18.30 24.15
CA LYS A 242 11.65 17.08 24.84
C LYS A 242 10.23 16.65 24.45
N GLU A 243 9.30 17.59 24.30
CA GLU A 243 7.93 17.30 23.85
C GLU A 243 7.91 16.74 22.44
N GLU A 244 8.68 17.31 21.51
CA GLU A 244 8.77 16.81 20.13
C GLU A 244 9.44 15.42 20.05
N LEU A 245 10.51 15.21 20.82
CA LEU A 245 11.17 13.91 20.91
C LEU A 245 10.23 12.85 21.49
N ARG A 246 9.47 13.19 22.53
CA ARG A 246 8.50 12.29 23.14
C ARG A 246 7.38 11.90 22.17
N ASN A 247 6.86 12.88 21.40
CA ASN A 247 5.87 12.59 20.37
C ASN A 247 6.43 11.71 19.24
N SER A 248 7.68 11.95 18.86
CA SER A 248 8.36 11.11 17.86
C SER A 248 8.56 9.68 18.36
N ILE A 249 8.98 9.49 19.62
CA ILE A 249 9.13 8.16 20.23
C ILE A 249 7.77 7.44 20.31
N HIS A 250 6.72 8.13 20.76
CA HIS A 250 5.39 7.54 20.85
C HIS A 250 4.86 7.09 19.47
N ASN A 251 5.07 7.90 18.44
CA ASN A 251 4.71 7.55 17.07
C ASN A 251 5.52 6.33 16.57
N LEU A 252 6.82 6.25 16.90
CA LEU A 252 7.68 5.10 16.57
C LEU A 252 7.22 3.81 17.24
N GLU A 253 6.83 3.87 18.51
CA GLU A 253 6.31 2.71 19.25
C GLU A 253 5.04 2.17 18.61
N HIS A 254 4.09 3.04 18.28
CA HIS A 254 2.82 2.63 17.67
C HIS A 254 3.02 1.91 16.33
N SER A 255 3.93 2.41 15.51
CA SER A 255 4.20 1.78 14.20
C SER A 255 5.04 0.52 14.26
N ARG A 256 5.91 0.42 15.25
CA ARG A 256 6.59 -0.84 15.53
C ARG A 256 5.56 -1.93 15.82
N ASP A 257 4.55 -1.63 16.64
CA ASP A 257 3.55 -2.62 17.05
C ASP A 257 2.66 -3.02 15.86
N ASP A 258 2.29 -2.08 14.99
CA ASP A 258 1.56 -2.38 13.75
C ASP A 258 2.39 -3.24 12.78
N LEU A 259 3.70 -2.95 12.65
CA LEU A 259 4.61 -3.76 11.84
C LEU A 259 4.76 -5.17 12.39
N LEU A 260 5.00 -5.31 13.68
CA LEU A 260 5.16 -6.61 14.31
C LEU A 260 3.90 -7.45 14.09
N LYS A 261 2.72 -6.85 14.24
CA LYS A 261 1.45 -7.52 13.98
C LYS A 261 1.30 -7.97 12.50
N GLN A 262 1.68 -7.13 11.55
CA GLN A 262 1.67 -7.52 10.13
C GLN A 262 2.70 -8.60 9.81
N MET A 263 3.90 -8.50 10.38
CA MET A 263 4.93 -9.52 10.22
C MET A 263 4.49 -10.86 10.83
N GLU A 264 3.85 -10.84 11.99
CA GLU A 264 3.30 -12.04 12.63
C GLU A 264 2.23 -12.71 11.76
N ILE A 265 1.29 -11.93 11.20
CA ILE A 265 0.27 -12.46 10.28
C ILE A 265 0.93 -13.08 9.05
N ASN A 266 1.89 -12.40 8.43
CA ASN A 266 2.56 -12.90 7.23
C ASN A 266 3.41 -14.14 7.53
N TYR A 267 4.09 -14.16 8.67
CA TYR A 267 4.87 -15.32 9.12
C TYR A 267 3.97 -16.53 9.38
N ASN A 268 2.86 -16.33 10.09
CA ASN A 268 1.91 -17.42 10.40
C ASN A 268 1.28 -17.95 9.09
N ASN A 269 0.91 -17.10 8.16
CA ASN A 269 0.40 -17.52 6.85
C ASN A 269 1.44 -18.31 6.06
N SER A 270 2.68 -17.85 6.02
CA SER A 270 3.78 -18.55 5.33
C SER A 270 4.07 -19.91 5.97
N GLN A 271 4.06 -19.97 7.30
CA GLN A 271 4.25 -21.21 8.04
C GLN A 271 3.12 -22.21 7.76
N LEU A 272 1.86 -21.76 7.76
CA LEU A 272 0.71 -22.60 7.43
C LEU A 272 0.81 -23.16 6.00
N VAL A 273 1.16 -22.34 5.01
CA VAL A 273 1.37 -22.81 3.63
C VAL A 273 2.46 -23.87 3.57
N HIS A 274 3.56 -23.65 4.30
CA HIS A 274 4.68 -24.61 4.33
C HIS A 274 4.31 -25.92 5.02
N GLU A 275 3.62 -25.86 6.17
CA GLU A 275 3.13 -27.05 6.89
C GLU A 275 2.16 -27.86 6.03
N ILE A 276 1.18 -27.18 5.40
CA ILE A 276 0.21 -27.80 4.49
C ILE A 276 0.95 -28.47 3.31
N GLY A 277 1.90 -27.76 2.70
CA GLY A 277 2.72 -28.30 1.63
C GLY A 277 3.53 -29.53 2.03
N ALA A 278 4.14 -29.52 3.19
CA ALA A 278 4.91 -30.66 3.71
C ALA A 278 4.03 -31.90 3.98
N ILE A 279 2.77 -31.69 4.36
CA ILE A 279 1.82 -32.81 4.58
C ILE A 279 1.31 -33.34 3.24
N ILE A 280 0.90 -32.43 2.34
CA ILE A 280 0.39 -32.79 1.00
C ILE A 280 1.44 -33.60 0.21
N ASN A 281 2.70 -33.19 0.26
CA ASN A 281 3.81 -33.86 -0.45
C ASN A 281 4.15 -35.28 0.08
N ARG A 282 3.51 -35.74 1.16
CA ARG A 282 3.65 -37.13 1.62
C ARG A 282 2.78 -38.11 0.88
N TYR A 283 1.77 -37.62 0.17
CA TYR A 283 0.83 -38.44 -0.57
C TYR A 283 1.23 -38.51 -2.04
N ILE A 284 1.08 -39.69 -2.65
CA ILE A 284 1.45 -39.94 -4.04
C ILE A 284 0.18 -39.92 -4.91
N ASN A 285 -0.97 -40.26 -4.33
CA ASN A 285 -2.24 -40.35 -5.04
C ASN A 285 -3.03 -39.04 -4.89
N VAL A 286 -3.57 -38.54 -5.99
CA VAL A 286 -4.34 -37.28 -6.03
C VAL A 286 -5.58 -37.32 -5.12
N GLU A 287 -6.27 -38.47 -5.06
CA GLU A 287 -7.43 -38.66 -4.18
C GLU A 287 -7.04 -38.51 -2.72
N ASP A 288 -5.93 -39.12 -2.30
CA ASP A 288 -5.42 -39.02 -0.93
C ASP A 288 -4.94 -37.61 -0.61
N ILE A 289 -4.33 -36.90 -1.56
CA ILE A 289 -3.93 -35.49 -1.42
C ILE A 289 -5.16 -34.64 -1.12
N LEU A 290 -6.24 -34.82 -1.88
CA LEU A 290 -7.43 -33.99 -1.77
C LEU A 290 -8.22 -34.26 -0.48
N GLU A 291 -8.41 -35.51 -0.10
CA GLU A 291 -9.11 -35.90 1.12
C GLU A 291 -8.37 -35.38 2.36
N ASN A 292 -7.05 -35.62 2.43
CA ASN A 292 -6.24 -35.16 3.54
C ASN A 292 -6.11 -33.63 3.56
N SER A 293 -6.02 -32.98 2.40
CA SER A 293 -5.98 -31.51 2.32
C SER A 293 -7.23 -30.88 2.92
N THR A 294 -8.42 -31.38 2.58
CA THR A 294 -9.67 -30.85 3.13
C THR A 294 -9.77 -31.02 4.65
N GLN A 295 -9.29 -32.14 5.18
CA GLN A 295 -9.24 -32.40 6.61
C GLN A 295 -8.27 -31.45 7.34
N ILE A 296 -7.15 -31.16 6.72
CA ILE A 296 -6.18 -30.18 7.24
C ILE A 296 -6.78 -28.77 7.19
N PHE A 297 -7.44 -28.42 6.09
CA PHE A 297 -8.06 -27.10 5.95
C PHE A 297 -9.16 -26.89 7.00
N GLU A 298 -10.02 -27.88 7.26
CA GLU A 298 -11.03 -27.83 8.29
C GLU A 298 -10.43 -27.58 9.68
N ASN A 299 -9.32 -28.25 10.00
CA ASN A 299 -8.70 -28.19 11.32
C ASN A 299 -7.79 -26.96 11.54
N ARG A 300 -7.23 -26.37 10.46
CA ARG A 300 -6.17 -25.37 10.56
C ARG A 300 -6.55 -23.99 10.05
N LEU A 301 -7.46 -23.87 9.07
CA LEU A 301 -7.71 -22.59 8.42
C LEU A 301 -8.87 -21.79 9.00
N GLY A 302 -9.76 -22.43 9.78
CA GLY A 302 -10.88 -21.76 10.43
C GLY A 302 -11.93 -21.18 9.50
N TYR A 303 -12.01 -21.67 8.25
CA TYR A 303 -13.13 -21.37 7.34
C TYR A 303 -14.27 -22.36 7.58
N ASP A 304 -15.51 -21.87 7.46
CA ASP A 304 -16.69 -22.69 7.71
C ASP A 304 -16.89 -23.76 6.63
N ARG A 305 -16.54 -23.46 5.40
CA ARG A 305 -16.67 -24.37 4.25
C ARG A 305 -15.48 -24.22 3.29
N CYS A 306 -15.13 -25.33 2.69
CA CYS A 306 -14.14 -25.40 1.62
C CYS A 306 -14.62 -26.31 0.50
N LEU A 307 -14.32 -25.95 -0.74
CA LEU A 307 -14.65 -26.74 -1.93
C LEU A 307 -13.48 -26.74 -2.86
N ILE A 308 -13.13 -27.94 -3.39
CA ILE A 308 -12.12 -28.16 -4.41
C ILE A 308 -12.82 -28.77 -5.63
N LEU A 309 -12.69 -28.07 -6.75
CA LEU A 309 -13.20 -28.52 -8.04
C LEU A 309 -12.01 -28.71 -8.99
N PHE A 310 -12.03 -29.74 -9.81
CA PHE A 310 -11.06 -29.90 -10.92
C PHE A 310 -11.75 -29.96 -12.26
N SER A 311 -10.99 -29.62 -13.32
CA SER A 311 -11.44 -29.88 -14.67
C SER A 311 -11.55 -31.39 -14.89
N ASN A 312 -12.54 -31.83 -15.67
CA ASN A 312 -12.63 -33.18 -16.14
C ASN A 312 -11.53 -33.43 -17.19
N GLU A 313 -11.33 -34.69 -17.60
CA GLU A 313 -10.28 -35.10 -18.56
C GLU A 313 -10.34 -34.34 -19.89
N ASP A 314 -11.55 -34.00 -20.36
CA ASP A 314 -11.77 -33.25 -21.60
C ASP A 314 -11.68 -31.71 -21.42
N GLU A 315 -11.35 -31.21 -20.25
CA GLU A 315 -11.31 -29.77 -19.88
C GLU A 315 -12.60 -29.00 -20.22
N THR A 316 -13.75 -29.69 -20.22
CA THR A 316 -15.04 -29.09 -20.59
C THR A 316 -15.84 -28.57 -19.41
N ARG A 317 -15.60 -29.04 -18.20
CA ARG A 317 -16.34 -28.64 -16.99
C ARG A 317 -15.51 -28.84 -15.73
N LEU A 318 -15.82 -28.04 -14.67
CA LEU A 318 -15.31 -28.31 -13.34
C LEU A 318 -16.22 -29.31 -12.62
N VAL A 319 -15.59 -30.30 -11.99
CA VAL A 319 -16.24 -31.36 -11.23
C VAL A 319 -15.80 -31.35 -9.78
N PHE A 320 -16.69 -31.66 -8.87
CA PHE A 320 -16.40 -31.80 -7.45
C PHE A 320 -15.37 -32.89 -7.20
N LYS A 321 -14.38 -32.60 -6.39
CA LYS A 321 -13.37 -33.55 -5.95
C LYS A 321 -13.34 -33.72 -4.43
N ALA A 322 -13.31 -32.64 -3.68
CA ALA A 322 -13.25 -32.67 -2.23
C ALA A 322 -13.88 -31.41 -1.61
N GLY A 323 -14.25 -31.47 -0.34
CA GLY A 323 -14.79 -30.32 0.38
C GLY A 323 -15.33 -30.70 1.74
N TYR A 324 -15.48 -29.68 2.61
CA TYR A 324 -16.06 -29.84 3.96
C TYR A 324 -17.03 -28.71 4.29
N GLY A 325 -17.79 -28.89 5.36
CA GLY A 325 -18.69 -27.88 5.92
C GLY A 325 -20.04 -27.75 5.22
N TYR A 326 -20.30 -28.52 4.16
CA TYR A 326 -21.58 -28.56 3.44
C TYR A 326 -22.52 -29.60 4.00
N THR A 327 -23.82 -29.35 3.98
CA THR A 327 -24.84 -30.36 4.25
C THR A 327 -24.93 -31.35 3.07
N ASP A 328 -25.48 -32.56 3.31
CA ASP A 328 -25.67 -33.55 2.25
C ASP A 328 -26.49 -33.01 1.06
N LYS A 329 -27.48 -32.16 1.36
CA LYS A 329 -28.30 -31.49 0.35
C LYS A 329 -27.45 -30.53 -0.51
N GLN A 330 -26.65 -29.71 0.13
CA GLN A 330 -25.76 -28.76 -0.57
C GLN A 330 -24.70 -29.51 -1.39
N LEU A 331 -24.13 -30.57 -0.82
CA LEU A 331 -23.14 -31.39 -1.52
C LEU A 331 -23.74 -32.06 -2.75
N ALA A 332 -24.98 -32.54 -2.67
CA ALA A 332 -25.71 -33.08 -3.83
C ALA A 332 -25.90 -32.03 -4.93
N ILE A 333 -26.23 -30.77 -4.54
CA ILE A 333 -26.34 -29.67 -5.51
C ILE A 333 -24.99 -29.38 -6.17
N VAL A 334 -23.89 -29.29 -5.39
CA VAL A 334 -22.53 -29.06 -5.94
C VAL A 334 -22.17 -30.15 -6.95
N LYS A 335 -22.39 -31.42 -6.59
CA LYS A 335 -22.10 -32.57 -7.48
C LYS A 335 -22.96 -32.61 -8.74
N ALA A 336 -24.19 -32.12 -8.67
CA ALA A 336 -25.11 -32.04 -9.80
C ALA A 336 -24.91 -30.80 -10.67
N THR A 337 -24.19 -29.78 -10.16
CA THR A 337 -23.98 -28.53 -10.88
C THR A 337 -22.86 -28.68 -11.91
N GLU A 338 -23.17 -28.41 -13.16
CA GLU A 338 -22.20 -28.35 -14.24
C GLU A 338 -21.63 -26.92 -14.35
N PHE A 339 -20.36 -26.77 -14.02
CA PHE A 339 -19.60 -25.53 -14.22
C PHE A 339 -18.91 -25.62 -15.59
N ASP A 340 -19.63 -25.23 -16.63
CA ASP A 340 -19.26 -25.38 -18.04
C ASP A 340 -18.12 -24.43 -18.41
N LEU A 341 -16.96 -24.98 -18.77
CA LEU A 341 -15.75 -24.25 -19.18
C LEU A 341 -15.75 -23.90 -20.68
N THR A 342 -16.60 -24.55 -21.49
CA THR A 342 -16.61 -24.39 -22.94
C THR A 342 -17.29 -23.09 -23.39
N LYS A 343 -18.09 -22.49 -22.52
CA LYS A 343 -18.83 -21.25 -22.83
C LYS A 343 -17.96 -19.99 -22.60
N PRO A 344 -17.52 -19.30 -23.67
CA PRO A 344 -16.67 -18.10 -23.52
C PRO A 344 -17.33 -16.98 -22.73
N GLN A 345 -18.67 -16.92 -22.73
CA GLN A 345 -19.46 -15.88 -22.06
C GLN A 345 -19.88 -16.25 -20.63
N SER A 346 -19.37 -17.37 -20.09
CA SER A 346 -19.68 -17.74 -18.71
C SER A 346 -19.08 -16.69 -17.74
N LYS A 347 -19.95 -16.11 -16.89
CA LYS A 347 -19.62 -15.08 -15.91
C LYS A 347 -19.64 -15.60 -14.47
N GLY A 348 -19.73 -16.90 -14.27
CA GLY A 348 -19.68 -17.51 -12.93
C GLY A 348 -18.27 -17.37 -12.34
N ALA A 349 -18.16 -16.98 -11.07
CA ALA A 349 -16.87 -16.69 -10.42
C ALA A 349 -15.86 -17.87 -10.55
N PHE A 350 -16.31 -19.11 -10.40
CA PHE A 350 -15.43 -20.30 -10.52
C PHE A 350 -14.88 -20.47 -11.93
N VAL A 351 -15.76 -20.37 -12.96
CA VAL A 351 -15.37 -20.50 -14.35
C VAL A 351 -14.47 -19.36 -14.78
N THR A 352 -14.77 -18.14 -14.34
CA THR A 352 -13.97 -16.96 -14.65
C THR A 352 -12.60 -17.03 -13.98
N SER A 353 -12.53 -17.41 -12.70
CA SER A 353 -11.28 -17.60 -11.96
C SER A 353 -10.39 -18.68 -12.63
N PHE A 354 -10.99 -19.80 -13.03
CA PHE A 354 -10.28 -20.87 -13.74
C PHE A 354 -9.69 -20.39 -15.08
N ARG A 355 -10.50 -19.71 -15.90
CA ARG A 355 -10.12 -19.27 -17.23
C ARG A 355 -9.10 -18.13 -17.23
N GLU A 356 -9.30 -17.15 -16.35
CA GLU A 356 -8.46 -15.96 -16.27
C GLU A 356 -7.23 -16.14 -15.37
N GLN A 357 -7.17 -17.28 -14.66
CA GLN A 357 -6.12 -17.56 -13.67
C GLN A 357 -5.99 -16.49 -12.59
N LYS A 358 -7.13 -15.90 -12.22
CA LYS A 358 -7.22 -14.83 -11.23
C LYS A 358 -8.05 -15.25 -10.03
N PRO A 359 -7.62 -14.89 -8.80
CA PRO A 359 -8.42 -15.15 -7.62
C PRO A 359 -9.53 -14.08 -7.48
N TYR A 360 -10.61 -14.42 -6.79
CA TYR A 360 -11.69 -13.52 -6.42
C TYR A 360 -11.93 -13.53 -4.93
N LEU A 361 -11.98 -12.34 -4.32
CA LEU A 361 -12.41 -12.12 -2.94
C LEU A 361 -13.72 -11.33 -2.99
N ILE A 362 -14.82 -11.97 -2.62
CA ILE A 362 -16.15 -11.40 -2.62
C ILE A 362 -16.65 -11.34 -1.19
N ASN A 363 -16.85 -10.15 -0.63
CA ASN A 363 -17.37 -9.95 0.71
C ASN A 363 -18.88 -9.74 0.74
N ASP A 364 -19.47 -9.31 -0.36
CA ASP A 364 -20.91 -9.21 -0.54
C ASP A 364 -21.31 -9.70 -1.93
N ILE A 365 -21.99 -10.84 -1.98
CA ILE A 365 -22.45 -11.44 -3.24
C ILE A 365 -23.38 -10.52 -4.02
N ASN A 366 -24.08 -9.60 -3.36
CA ASN A 366 -24.98 -8.68 -4.03
C ASN A 366 -24.25 -7.74 -5.00
N THR A 367 -22.97 -7.44 -4.75
CA THR A 367 -22.16 -6.58 -5.62
C THR A 367 -21.89 -7.19 -6.98
N ILE A 368 -21.94 -8.52 -7.10
CA ILE A 368 -21.68 -9.24 -8.36
C ILE A 368 -22.93 -9.87 -8.99
N THR A 369 -24.11 -9.76 -8.37
CA THR A 369 -25.34 -10.39 -8.88
C THR A 369 -25.68 -9.96 -10.31
N GLY A 370 -25.46 -8.70 -10.66
CA GLY A 370 -25.68 -8.17 -12.01
C GLY A 370 -24.76 -8.77 -13.08
N ARG A 371 -23.65 -9.37 -12.67
CA ARG A 371 -22.67 -10.02 -13.56
C ARG A 371 -22.87 -11.52 -13.68
N LEU A 372 -23.66 -12.13 -12.77
CA LEU A 372 -23.89 -13.58 -12.73
C LEU A 372 -25.01 -14.01 -13.68
N SER A 373 -24.88 -15.22 -14.24
CA SER A 373 -25.97 -15.87 -14.96
C SER A 373 -27.08 -16.31 -13.99
N GLN A 374 -28.30 -16.53 -14.48
CA GLN A 374 -29.40 -17.04 -13.67
C GLN A 374 -29.04 -18.37 -12.95
N LYS A 375 -28.30 -19.27 -13.61
CA LYS A 375 -27.83 -20.51 -13.01
C LYS A 375 -26.85 -20.25 -11.86
N SER A 376 -25.91 -19.32 -12.05
CA SER A 376 -24.93 -18.95 -11.00
C SER A 376 -25.61 -18.27 -9.83
N LEU A 377 -26.62 -17.43 -10.07
CA LEU A 377 -27.44 -16.80 -9.02
C LEU A 377 -28.23 -17.84 -8.22
N GLN A 378 -28.82 -18.82 -8.91
CA GLN A 378 -29.55 -19.89 -8.22
C GLN A 378 -28.60 -20.74 -7.36
N PHE A 379 -27.43 -21.11 -7.90
CA PHE A 379 -26.41 -21.85 -7.15
C PHE A 379 -25.99 -21.10 -5.88
N VAL A 380 -25.70 -19.80 -5.97
CA VAL A 380 -25.31 -18.98 -4.81
C VAL A 380 -26.43 -18.94 -3.76
N LYS A 381 -27.69 -18.81 -4.20
CA LYS A 381 -28.86 -18.83 -3.29
C LYS A 381 -29.02 -20.19 -2.59
N ASP A 382 -28.86 -21.28 -3.34
CA ASP A 382 -28.95 -22.64 -2.81
C ASP A 382 -27.84 -22.95 -1.81
N MET A 383 -26.64 -22.39 -2.06
CA MET A 383 -25.50 -22.48 -1.15
C MET A 383 -25.64 -21.55 0.06
N GLY A 384 -26.39 -20.45 -0.06
CA GLY A 384 -26.54 -19.43 0.97
C GLY A 384 -25.27 -18.64 1.25
N SER A 385 -24.27 -18.68 0.36
CA SER A 385 -23.00 -17.94 0.51
C SER A 385 -23.24 -16.44 0.39
N GLN A 386 -22.72 -15.66 1.33
CA GLN A 386 -22.74 -14.19 1.29
C GLN A 386 -21.39 -13.62 0.91
N SER A 387 -20.32 -14.29 1.33
CA SER A 387 -18.94 -13.95 1.03
C SER A 387 -18.16 -15.22 0.71
N PHE A 388 -17.18 -15.13 -0.20
CA PHE A 388 -16.29 -16.26 -0.50
C PHE A 388 -14.97 -15.77 -1.11
N ILE A 389 -13.96 -16.62 -1.03
CA ILE A 389 -12.74 -16.52 -1.82
C ILE A 389 -12.72 -17.69 -2.80
N CYS A 390 -12.33 -17.43 -4.03
CA CYS A 390 -12.13 -18.42 -5.07
C CYS A 390 -10.74 -18.23 -5.69
N CYS A 391 -9.90 -19.28 -5.65
CA CYS A 391 -8.53 -19.26 -6.15
C CYS A 391 -8.35 -20.32 -7.21
N PRO A 392 -7.69 -20.02 -8.36
CA PRO A 392 -7.35 -21.03 -9.35
C PRO A 392 -6.21 -21.90 -8.81
N ILE A 393 -6.34 -23.21 -9.02
CA ILE A 393 -5.25 -24.18 -8.81
C ILE A 393 -4.53 -24.29 -10.15
N ILE A 394 -3.27 -23.85 -10.18
CA ILE A 394 -2.47 -23.77 -11.41
C ILE A 394 -1.34 -24.80 -11.33
N ALA A 395 -1.26 -25.68 -12.32
CA ALA A 395 -0.15 -26.59 -12.54
C ALA A 395 0.60 -26.16 -13.80
N ASP A 396 1.90 -25.90 -13.69
CA ASP A 396 2.72 -25.24 -14.72
C ASP A 396 2.16 -23.87 -15.11
N THR A 397 1.49 -23.78 -16.24
CA THR A 397 0.90 -22.55 -16.78
C THR A 397 -0.60 -22.67 -17.01
N LYS A 398 -1.21 -23.81 -16.62
CA LYS A 398 -2.62 -24.09 -16.85
C LYS A 398 -3.39 -24.22 -15.54
N SER A 399 -4.59 -23.67 -15.51
CA SER A 399 -5.54 -23.97 -14.44
C SER A 399 -5.97 -25.42 -14.55
N VAL A 400 -5.87 -26.15 -13.44
CA VAL A 400 -6.34 -27.54 -13.34
C VAL A 400 -7.57 -27.65 -12.44
N GLY A 401 -7.84 -26.62 -11.61
CA GLY A 401 -8.95 -26.62 -10.68
C GLY A 401 -9.20 -25.28 -10.02
N ILE A 402 -10.08 -25.30 -9.04
CA ILE A 402 -10.47 -24.16 -8.20
C ILE A 402 -10.50 -24.61 -6.74
N LEU A 403 -9.89 -23.80 -5.89
CA LEU A 403 -10.04 -23.85 -4.43
C LEU A 403 -10.94 -22.69 -4.00
N THR A 404 -12.01 -22.97 -3.28
CA THR A 404 -12.88 -21.91 -2.74
C THR A 404 -13.21 -22.15 -1.29
N VAL A 405 -13.32 -21.08 -0.51
CA VAL A 405 -13.74 -21.09 0.91
C VAL A 405 -14.77 -20.03 1.17
N ASP A 406 -15.60 -20.25 2.17
CA ASP A 406 -16.52 -19.24 2.68
C ASP A 406 -16.70 -19.33 4.20
N ASN A 407 -17.27 -18.24 4.77
CA ASN A 407 -17.59 -18.11 6.19
C ASN A 407 -19.12 -18.02 6.38
N PHE A 408 -19.83 -19.06 5.96
CA PHE A 408 -21.30 -19.12 5.98
C PHE A 408 -21.90 -19.00 7.39
N LYS A 409 -21.29 -19.66 8.39
CA LYS A 409 -21.76 -19.70 9.78
C LYS A 409 -21.25 -18.53 10.58
N THR A 410 -19.95 -18.32 10.55
CA THR A 410 -19.25 -17.30 11.37
C THR A 410 -19.46 -15.89 10.84
N LYS A 411 -19.77 -15.73 9.55
CA LYS A 411 -19.91 -14.43 8.86
C LYS A 411 -18.68 -13.51 9.06
N ARG A 412 -17.51 -14.08 9.34
CA ARG A 412 -16.27 -13.35 9.45
C ARG A 412 -15.94 -12.73 8.08
N THR A 413 -15.65 -11.44 8.05
CA THR A 413 -15.19 -10.75 6.84
C THR A 413 -13.90 -11.38 6.35
N LEU A 414 -13.88 -11.73 5.07
CA LEU A 414 -12.68 -12.21 4.39
C LEU A 414 -11.79 -11.04 4.02
N VAL A 415 -10.49 -11.16 4.27
CA VAL A 415 -9.52 -10.08 4.05
C VAL A 415 -8.42 -10.51 3.08
N GLN A 416 -7.61 -9.54 2.65
CA GLN A 416 -6.54 -9.79 1.67
C GLN A 416 -5.52 -10.84 2.13
N SER A 417 -5.25 -10.93 3.43
CA SER A 417 -4.37 -11.98 3.97
C SER A 417 -4.96 -13.39 3.82
N ASP A 418 -6.29 -13.53 3.90
CA ASP A 418 -6.97 -14.81 3.61
C ASP A 418 -6.78 -15.21 2.13
N LEU A 419 -6.93 -14.24 1.21
CA LEU A 419 -6.70 -14.48 -0.21
C LEU A 419 -5.26 -14.91 -0.48
N SER A 420 -4.29 -14.22 0.09
CA SER A 420 -2.86 -14.53 -0.06
C SER A 420 -2.51 -15.93 0.47
N LEU A 421 -3.09 -16.30 1.61
CA LEU A 421 -2.94 -17.64 2.20
C LEU A 421 -3.50 -18.71 1.26
N LEU A 422 -4.73 -18.52 0.75
CA LEU A 422 -5.39 -19.48 -0.13
C LEU A 422 -4.70 -19.61 -1.49
N MET A 423 -4.17 -18.51 -2.03
CA MET A 423 -3.35 -18.56 -3.25
C MET A 423 -2.06 -19.37 -3.04
N GLY A 424 -1.40 -19.21 -1.88
CA GLY A 424 -0.25 -20.03 -1.51
C GLY A 424 -0.60 -21.52 -1.45
N ILE A 425 -1.72 -21.87 -0.82
CA ILE A 425 -2.21 -23.24 -0.72
C ILE A 425 -2.61 -23.80 -2.10
N ALA A 426 -3.32 -23.02 -2.92
CA ALA A 426 -3.69 -23.41 -4.27
C ALA A 426 -2.45 -23.70 -5.17
N SER A 427 -1.40 -22.90 -5.01
CA SER A 427 -0.12 -23.11 -5.67
C SER A 427 0.54 -24.44 -5.27
N VAL A 428 0.56 -24.73 -3.96
CA VAL A 428 1.12 -26.01 -3.45
C VAL A 428 0.32 -27.21 -3.96
N LEU A 429 -1.02 -27.12 -3.94
CA LEU A 429 -1.88 -28.16 -4.53
C LEU A 429 -1.59 -28.37 -6.01
N GLY A 430 -1.44 -27.29 -6.79
CA GLY A 430 -1.11 -27.38 -8.22
C GLY A 430 0.21 -28.12 -8.50
N VAL A 431 1.25 -27.83 -7.71
CA VAL A 431 2.55 -28.50 -7.82
C VAL A 431 2.46 -29.99 -7.42
N SER A 432 1.73 -30.30 -6.33
CA SER A 432 1.63 -31.68 -5.80
C SER A 432 0.81 -32.61 -6.67
N ILE A 433 -0.19 -32.08 -7.39
CA ILE A 433 -1.04 -32.88 -8.29
C ILE A 433 -0.31 -33.24 -9.59
N ARG A 434 0.69 -32.44 -9.96
CA ARG A 434 1.51 -32.70 -11.15
C ARG A 434 2.52 -33.83 -10.94
N ASN A 435 3.08 -33.94 -9.74
CA ASN A 435 4.11 -34.93 -9.40
C ASN A 435 3.50 -36.31 -9.18
#